data_3f8cc92d8de2ccdc0550f7604c4ba7e7
#
_entry.id   3f8cc92d8de2ccdc0550f7604c4ba7e7
#
_cell.length_a   1.000
_cell.length_b   1.000
_cell.length_c   1.000
_cell.angle_alpha   90.00
_cell.angle_beta   90.00
_cell.angle_gamma   90.00
#
_symmetry.space_group_name_H-M   'P 1'
#
loop_
_entity.id
_entity.type
_entity.pdbx_description
1 polymer ?
#
loop_
_entity_poly.entity_id
_entity_poly.type
_entity_poly.pdbx_seq_one_letter_code
_entity_poly.pdbx_strand_id
1 'polypeptide(L)' 'MNEINQRLVASVAKHFENQGLSHEELIAAGNRGLQKAEEHYKPNTRIRFIAYAVWWIRQCIIQAIKDKK' A
#
# COMPACT_ATOMS: atom_id res chain seq x y z
N MET A 1 5.77 3.26 -13.07
CA MET A 1 6.19 2.88 -11.71
C MET A 1 7.37 1.94 -11.80
N ASN A 2 8.33 2.07 -10.89
CA ASN A 2 9.47 1.18 -10.98
C ASN A 2 9.15 -0.17 -10.33
N GLU A 3 9.99 -1.13 -10.64
CA GLU A 3 9.83 -2.52 -10.22
C GLU A 3 9.88 -2.69 -8.70
N ILE A 4 10.69 -1.88 -8.03
CA ILE A 4 10.81 -1.93 -6.57
C ILE A 4 9.48 -1.58 -5.90
N ASN A 5 8.80 -0.56 -6.43
CA ASN A 5 7.51 -0.15 -5.89
C ASN A 5 6.45 -1.22 -6.08
N GLN A 6 6.46 -1.91 -7.23
CA GLN A 6 5.54 -3.01 -7.48
C GLN A 6 5.77 -4.16 -6.51
N ARG A 7 7.02 -4.50 -6.25
CA ARG A 7 7.37 -5.54 -5.29
C ARG A 7 6.95 -5.17 -3.88
N LEU A 8 7.10 -3.90 -3.53
CA LEU A 8 6.70 -3.41 -2.21
C LEU A 8 5.20 -3.60 -2.00
N VAL A 9 4.39 -3.21 -2.99
CA VAL A 9 2.94 -3.37 -2.92
C VAL A 9 2.58 -4.84 -2.77
N ALA A 10 3.17 -5.71 -3.59
CA ALA A 10 2.89 -7.14 -3.55
C ALA A 10 3.27 -7.74 -2.21
N SER A 11 4.41 -7.33 -1.65
CA SER A 11 4.90 -7.82 -0.37
C SER A 11 3.94 -7.45 0.76
N VAL A 12 3.47 -6.22 0.79
CA VAL A 12 2.52 -5.78 1.82
C VAL A 12 1.17 -6.47 1.64
N ALA A 13 0.69 -6.55 0.38
CA ALA A 13 -0.59 -7.18 0.09
C ALA A 13 -0.64 -8.63 0.54
N LYS A 14 0.49 -9.32 0.48
CA LYS A 14 0.58 -10.71 0.88
C LYS A 14 0.17 -10.93 2.34
N HIS A 15 0.41 -9.94 3.19
CA HIS A 15 0.03 -10.04 4.61
C HIS A 15 -1.47 -9.92 4.84
N PHE A 16 -2.23 -9.55 3.82
CA PHE A 16 -3.66 -9.34 3.94
C PHE A 16 -4.49 -10.31 3.10
N GLU A 17 -3.87 -11.36 2.61
CA GLU A 17 -4.60 -12.38 1.85
C GLU A 17 -5.61 -13.10 2.73
N ASN A 18 -6.70 -13.53 2.13
CA ASN A 18 -7.77 -14.29 2.80
C ASN A 18 -8.52 -13.50 3.87
N GLN A 19 -8.54 -12.17 3.74
CA GLN A 19 -9.25 -11.32 4.67
C GLN A 19 -10.44 -10.59 4.04
N GLY A 20 -10.96 -11.14 2.94
CA GLY A 20 -12.15 -10.62 2.32
C GLY A 20 -11.96 -9.91 1.00
N LEU A 21 -10.72 -9.65 0.61
CA LEU A 21 -10.41 -9.05 -0.69
C LEU A 21 -9.74 -10.07 -1.60
N SER A 22 -10.05 -9.99 -2.89
CA SER A 22 -9.34 -10.79 -3.88
C SER A 22 -7.92 -10.26 -4.03
N HIS A 23 -7.05 -11.06 -4.65
CA HIS A 23 -5.69 -10.62 -4.92
C HIS A 23 -5.67 -9.31 -5.71
N GLU A 24 -6.51 -9.20 -6.73
CA GLU A 24 -6.59 -7.99 -7.55
C GLU A 24 -7.02 -6.78 -6.74
N GLU A 25 -7.99 -6.98 -5.85
CA GLU A 25 -8.44 -5.90 -4.97
C GLU A 25 -7.34 -5.45 -4.01
N LEU A 26 -6.57 -6.39 -3.49
CA LEU A 26 -5.45 -6.07 -2.61
C LEU A 26 -4.39 -5.24 -3.34
N ILE A 27 -4.04 -5.65 -4.57
CA ILE A 27 -3.05 -4.93 -5.35
C ILE A 27 -3.56 -3.53 -5.72
N ALA A 28 -4.82 -3.42 -6.09
CA ALA A 28 -5.41 -2.12 -6.42
C ALA A 28 -5.38 -1.17 -5.22
N ALA A 29 -5.76 -1.68 -4.04
CA ALA A 29 -5.72 -0.87 -2.82
C ALA A 29 -4.29 -0.49 -2.46
N GLY A 30 -3.35 -1.42 -2.62
CA GLY A 30 -1.95 -1.16 -2.35
C GLY A 30 -1.36 -0.10 -3.27
N ASN A 31 -1.70 -0.16 -4.54
CA ASN A 31 -1.26 0.85 -5.51
C ASN A 31 -1.80 2.22 -5.17
N ARG A 32 -3.04 2.29 -4.70
CA ARG A 32 -3.63 3.56 -4.24
C ARG A 32 -2.84 4.11 -3.04
N GLY A 33 -2.46 3.23 -2.12
CA GLY A 33 -1.65 3.64 -0.97
C GLY A 33 -0.29 4.15 -1.40
N LEU A 34 0.34 3.46 -2.35
CA LEU A 34 1.63 3.90 -2.88
C LEU A 34 1.51 5.28 -3.53
N GLN A 35 0.46 5.50 -4.29
CA GLN A 35 0.22 6.80 -4.93
C GLN A 35 0.07 7.91 -3.88
N LYS A 36 -0.67 7.65 -2.82
CA LYS A 36 -0.82 8.63 -1.73
C LYS A 36 0.52 8.89 -1.04
N ALA A 37 1.34 7.88 -0.87
CA ALA A 37 2.67 8.06 -0.30
C ALA A 37 3.51 9.00 -1.17
N GLU A 38 3.49 8.80 -2.48
CA GLU A 38 4.22 9.65 -3.40
C GLU A 38 3.74 11.09 -3.37
N GLU A 39 2.44 11.29 -3.23
CA GLU A 39 1.84 12.63 -3.17
C GLU A 39 2.15 13.38 -1.89
N HIS A 40 2.25 12.66 -0.77
CA HIS A 40 2.37 13.29 0.54
C HIS A 40 3.77 13.25 1.14
N TYR A 41 4.67 12.47 0.56
CA TYR A 41 6.02 12.35 1.10
C TYR A 41 6.81 13.63 0.92
N LYS A 42 7.47 14.06 2.00
CA LYS A 42 8.33 15.25 1.98
C LYS A 42 9.79 14.81 2.10
N PRO A 43 10.65 15.18 1.14
CA PRO A 43 12.03 14.70 1.11
C PRO A 43 12.86 15.06 2.32
N ASN A 44 12.50 16.12 3.05
CA ASN A 44 13.25 16.55 4.21
C ASN A 44 12.79 15.93 5.53
N THR A 45 11.96 14.89 5.47
CA THR A 45 11.57 14.17 6.67
C THR A 45 12.67 13.17 7.05
N ARG A 46 12.66 12.73 8.30
CA ARG A 46 13.60 11.72 8.77
C ARG A 46 13.18 10.30 8.41
N ILE A 47 11.96 10.15 7.89
CA ILE A 47 11.40 8.86 7.54
C ILE A 47 11.77 8.53 6.10
N ARG A 48 12.29 7.34 5.86
CA ARG A 48 12.60 6.88 4.51
C ARG A 48 11.30 6.64 3.74
N PHE A 49 11.34 6.91 2.43
CA PHE A 49 10.16 6.75 1.60
C PHE A 49 9.54 5.35 1.70
N ILE A 50 10.37 4.31 1.72
CA ILE A 50 9.86 2.93 1.78
C ILE A 50 9.02 2.71 3.04
N ALA A 51 9.51 3.15 4.19
CA ALA A 51 8.76 3.02 5.45
C ALA A 51 7.46 3.81 5.41
N TYR A 52 7.51 5.00 4.85
CA TYR A 52 6.34 5.85 4.69
C TYR A 52 5.31 5.21 3.75
N ALA A 53 5.79 4.66 2.63
CA ALA A 53 4.92 4.02 1.65
C ALA A 53 4.25 2.77 2.22
N VAL A 54 4.98 1.96 3.00
CA VAL A 54 4.41 0.77 3.63
C VAL A 54 3.21 1.15 4.51
N TRP A 55 3.35 2.23 5.28
CA TRP A 55 2.25 2.70 6.13
C TRP A 55 1.01 3.03 5.30
N TRP A 56 1.19 3.79 4.23
CA TRP A 56 0.08 4.17 3.35
C TRP A 56 -0.56 2.97 2.66
N ILE A 57 0.27 2.05 2.17
CA ILE A 57 -0.22 0.84 1.52
C ILE A 57 -1.09 0.03 2.47
N ARG A 58 -0.61 -0.16 3.69
CA ARG A 58 -1.36 -0.91 4.71
C ARG A 58 -2.68 -0.23 5.05
N GLN A 59 -2.66 1.08 5.23
CA GLN A 59 -3.87 1.82 5.57
C GLN A 59 -4.93 1.73 4.48
N CYS A 60 -4.51 1.83 3.22
CA CYS A 60 -5.46 1.71 2.12
C CYS A 60 -6.04 0.31 2.00
N ILE A 61 -5.22 -0.71 2.23
CA ILE A 61 -5.71 -2.10 2.19
C ILE A 61 -6.67 -2.34 3.36
N ILE A 62 -6.33 -1.92 4.55
CA ILE A 62 -7.19 -2.09 5.73
C ILE A 62 -8.53 -1.38 5.51
N GLN A 63 -8.50 -0.18 4.96
CA GLN A 63 -9.71 0.56 4.68
C GLN A 63 -10.58 -0.17 3.65
N ALA A 64 -9.95 -0.72 2.61
CA ALA A 64 -10.68 -1.47 1.59
C ALA A 64 -11.35 -2.71 2.18
N ILE A 65 -10.69 -3.40 3.11
CA ILE A 65 -11.26 -4.55 3.79
C ILE A 65 -12.48 -4.13 4.61
N LYS A 66 -12.37 -3.04 5.34
CA LYS A 66 -13.48 -2.51 6.14
C LYS A 66 -14.65 -2.11 5.28
N ASP A 67 -14.39 -1.46 4.16
CA ASP A 67 -15.44 -0.98 3.27
C ASP A 67 -16.21 -2.14 2.64
N LYS A 68 -15.57 -3.27 2.44
CA LYS A 68 -16.21 -4.42 1.83
C LYS A 68 -17.13 -5.17 2.80
N LYS A 69 -16.92 -5.04 4.08
CA LYS A 69 -17.80 -5.63 5.08
C LYS A 69 -19.05 -4.75 5.22
#